data_2e19feea0eb1d6db24ede827e007569c
#
_entry.id   2e19feea0eb1d6db24ede827e007569c
#
_cell.length_a   1.000
_cell.length_b   1.000
_cell.length_c   1.000
_cell.angle_alpha   90.00
_cell.angle_beta   90.00
_cell.angle_gamma   90.00
#
_symmetry.space_group_name_H-M   'P 1'
#
loop_
_entity.id
_entity.type
_entity.pdbx_description
1 polymer ?
#
loop_
_entity_poly.entity_id
_entity_poly.type
_entity_poly.pdbx_seq_one_letter_code
_entity_poly.pdbx_strand_id
1 'polypeptide(L)'
;YSSAASDVYKRQHEYTVSLPPVTFNALYIFMHAFVHFLNSGIGLRQVCDWTRLLATRHEDIDKLLLEKYFRKVGLLRAAKAFGYIAVHYLGLPEDNLPFSVKGMERAGEILLDDIFATGNFGQHDARIKPRPKGYWAGKWHTFCRATKRCMKLRKFAPNEALWYPVTRIKVTVT
;
A
#
# COMPACT_ATOMS: atom_id res chain seq x y z
N TYR A 1 11.44 7.99 -17.27
CA TYR A 1 12.83 7.65 -16.87
C TYR A 1 13.03 6.15 -16.53
N SER A 2 11.97 5.41 -16.29
CA SER A 2 12.10 4.02 -15.81
C SER A 2 12.23 2.97 -16.93
N SER A 3 11.59 3.17 -18.08
CA SER A 3 11.54 2.17 -19.16
C SER A 3 12.85 2.08 -19.94
N ALA A 4 13.41 3.23 -20.32
CA ALA A 4 14.65 3.27 -21.11
C ALA A 4 15.89 2.79 -20.33
N ALA A 5 15.95 3.07 -19.02
CA ALA A 5 17.04 2.60 -18.17
C ALA A 5 17.00 1.07 -17.97
N SER A 6 15.81 0.49 -17.87
CA SER A 6 15.62 -0.96 -17.79
C SER A 6 16.06 -1.67 -19.06
N ASP A 7 15.76 -1.11 -20.22
CA ASP A 7 16.14 -1.70 -21.51
C ASP A 7 17.64 -1.52 -21.83
N VAL A 8 18.26 -0.45 -21.35
CA VAL A 8 19.71 -0.24 -21.48
C VAL A 8 20.48 -1.22 -20.58
N TYR A 9 19.98 -1.47 -19.37
CA TYR A 9 20.60 -2.43 -18.45
C TYR A 9 20.47 -3.89 -18.94
N LYS A 10 19.38 -4.23 -19.62
CA LYS A 10 19.18 -5.55 -20.25
C LYS A 10 20.16 -5.82 -21.40
N ARG A 11 20.66 -4.79 -22.08
CA ARG A 11 21.60 -4.94 -23.22
C ARG A 11 23.06 -5.10 -22.80
N GLN A 12 23.41 -4.76 -21.56
CA GLN A 12 24.81 -4.81 -21.11
C GLN A 12 25.24 -6.15 -20.52
N HIS A 13 24.29 -7.00 -20.10
CA HIS A 13 24.61 -8.32 -19.55
C HIS A 13 23.56 -9.33 -20.01
N GLU A 14 23.98 -10.40 -20.68
CA GLU A 14 23.16 -11.55 -21.10
C GLU A 14 22.71 -12.43 -19.92
N TYR A 15 22.14 -11.80 -18.88
CA TYR A 15 21.56 -12.56 -17.77
C TYR A 15 20.05 -12.65 -17.94
N THR A 16 19.55 -13.88 -18.07
CA THR A 16 18.12 -14.15 -18.02
C THR A 16 17.67 -14.09 -16.56
N VAL A 17 16.99 -13.02 -16.19
CA VAL A 17 16.38 -12.89 -14.86
C VAL A 17 14.95 -13.40 -14.90
N SER A 18 14.65 -14.44 -14.13
CA SER A 18 13.28 -14.91 -13.94
C SER A 18 12.48 -13.86 -13.16
N LEU A 19 11.44 -13.31 -13.76
CA LEU A 19 10.51 -12.43 -13.08
C LEU A 19 9.43 -13.25 -12.37
N PRO A 20 8.95 -12.79 -11.20
CA PRO A 20 7.82 -13.43 -10.53
C PRO A 20 6.57 -13.41 -11.42
N PRO A 21 5.65 -14.37 -11.27
CA PRO A 21 4.36 -14.34 -11.95
C PRO A 21 3.64 -13.01 -11.71
N VAL A 22 2.94 -12.50 -12.74
CA VAL A 22 2.30 -11.18 -12.70
C VAL A 22 1.27 -11.09 -11.56
N THR A 23 0.54 -12.18 -11.29
CA THR A 23 -0.41 -12.26 -10.16
C THR A 23 0.28 -12.05 -8.81
N PHE A 24 1.44 -12.68 -8.62
CA PHE A 24 2.22 -12.47 -7.39
C PHE A 24 2.77 -11.04 -7.33
N ASN A 25 3.21 -10.50 -8.45
CA ASN A 25 3.72 -9.13 -8.52
C ASN A 25 2.64 -8.10 -8.18
N ALA A 26 1.39 -8.32 -8.61
CA ALA A 26 0.25 -7.47 -8.25
C ALA A 26 0.00 -7.47 -6.73
N LEU A 27 0.08 -8.63 -6.08
CA LEU A 27 0.00 -8.73 -4.63
C LEU A 27 1.17 -8.03 -3.95
N TYR A 28 2.40 -8.28 -4.41
CA TYR A 28 3.62 -7.74 -3.81
C TYR A 28 3.66 -6.21 -3.85
N ILE A 29 3.38 -5.60 -5.01
CA ILE A 29 3.36 -4.13 -5.16
C ILE A 29 2.32 -3.52 -4.24
N PHE A 30 1.12 -4.12 -4.16
CA PHE A 30 0.09 -3.67 -3.22
C PHE A 30 0.57 -3.77 -1.77
N MET A 31 1.09 -4.93 -1.35
CA MET A 31 1.55 -5.13 0.03
C MET A 31 2.66 -4.16 0.40
N HIS A 32 3.59 -3.91 -0.52
CA HIS A 32 4.67 -2.94 -0.32
C HIS A 32 4.12 -1.52 -0.11
N ALA A 33 3.21 -1.07 -0.98
CA ALA A 33 2.54 0.21 -0.84
C ALA A 33 1.75 0.28 0.49
N PHE A 34 1.04 -0.78 0.84
CA PHE A 34 0.21 -0.83 2.05
C PHE A 34 1.06 -0.80 3.34
N VAL A 35 2.19 -1.48 3.38
CA VAL A 35 3.14 -1.40 4.51
C VAL A 35 3.66 0.02 4.68
N HIS A 36 4.03 0.69 3.60
CA HIS A 36 4.42 2.11 3.65
C HIS A 36 3.27 3.00 4.10
N PHE A 37 2.06 2.74 3.60
CA PHE A 37 0.86 3.46 4.02
C PHE A 37 0.64 3.36 5.54
N LEU A 38 0.77 2.18 6.13
CA LEU A 38 0.64 1.97 7.57
C LEU A 38 1.73 2.70 8.36
N ASN A 39 2.96 2.68 7.88
CA ASN A 39 4.12 3.20 8.60
C ASN A 39 4.22 4.73 8.56
N SER A 40 4.16 5.29 7.36
CA SER A 40 4.58 6.69 7.12
C SER A 40 3.56 7.48 6.30
N GLY A 41 2.60 6.80 5.69
CA GLY A 41 1.78 7.34 4.60
C GLY A 41 2.43 7.07 3.25
N ILE A 42 1.64 7.20 2.21
CA ILE A 42 2.08 7.07 0.81
C ILE A 42 1.61 8.27 0.02
N GLY A 43 2.28 8.55 -1.09
CA GLY A 43 1.77 9.44 -2.12
C GLY A 43 0.85 8.69 -3.09
N LEU A 44 0.14 9.43 -3.91
CA LEU A 44 -0.73 8.87 -4.95
C LEU A 44 0.04 8.01 -5.96
N ARG A 45 1.34 8.28 -6.13
CA ARG A 45 2.23 7.53 -7.02
C ARG A 45 2.18 6.02 -6.78
N GLN A 46 2.22 5.57 -5.52
CA GLN A 46 2.19 4.15 -5.19
C GLN A 46 0.86 3.50 -5.59
N VAL A 47 -0.24 4.25 -5.49
CA VAL A 47 -1.54 3.79 -6.00
C VAL A 47 -1.53 3.71 -7.52
N CYS A 48 -0.94 4.72 -8.19
CA CYS A 48 -0.79 4.73 -9.65
C CYS A 48 0.08 3.55 -10.16
N ASP A 49 1.16 3.21 -9.46
CA ASP A 49 2.04 2.10 -9.85
C ASP A 49 1.26 0.77 -9.84
N TRP A 50 0.46 0.52 -8.79
CA TRP A 50 -0.39 -0.65 -8.71
C TRP A 50 -1.51 -0.64 -9.76
N THR A 51 -2.18 0.50 -9.93
CA THR A 51 -3.23 0.70 -10.95
C THR A 51 -2.68 0.45 -12.36
N ARG A 52 -1.49 0.96 -12.65
CA ARG A 52 -0.84 0.75 -13.95
C ARG A 52 -0.55 -0.72 -14.23
N LEU A 53 -0.08 -1.48 -13.24
CA LEU A 53 0.13 -2.91 -13.41
C LEU A 53 -1.19 -3.61 -13.74
N LEU A 54 -2.28 -3.30 -13.00
CA LEU A 54 -3.60 -3.86 -13.26
C LEU A 54 -4.15 -3.45 -14.63
N ALA A 55 -3.90 -2.22 -15.09
CA ALA A 55 -4.34 -1.74 -16.39
C ALA A 55 -3.60 -2.43 -17.54
N THR A 56 -2.28 -2.62 -17.42
CA THR A 56 -1.43 -3.09 -18.52
C THR A 56 -1.26 -4.60 -18.58
N ARG A 57 -1.50 -5.30 -17.50
CA ARG A 57 -1.25 -6.75 -17.38
C ARG A 57 -2.45 -7.53 -16.84
N HIS A 58 -3.68 -6.97 -16.94
CA HIS A 58 -4.91 -7.60 -16.42
C HIS A 58 -5.17 -8.98 -17.01
N GLU A 59 -4.79 -9.23 -18.25
CA GLU A 59 -4.95 -10.52 -18.94
C GLU A 59 -4.04 -11.61 -18.36
N ASP A 60 -2.86 -11.22 -17.84
CA ASP A 60 -1.88 -12.14 -17.24
C ASP A 60 -2.15 -12.39 -15.75
N ILE A 61 -3.14 -11.70 -15.17
CA ILE A 61 -3.47 -11.82 -13.77
C ILE A 61 -4.58 -12.85 -13.56
N ASP A 62 -4.27 -13.92 -12.82
CA ASP A 62 -5.30 -14.81 -12.28
C ASP A 62 -6.06 -14.07 -11.16
N LYS A 63 -7.23 -13.54 -11.52
CA LYS A 63 -8.07 -12.75 -10.61
C LYS A 63 -8.56 -13.55 -9.41
N LEU A 64 -8.93 -14.82 -9.61
CA LEU A 64 -9.41 -15.68 -8.54
C LEU A 64 -8.29 -15.98 -7.54
N LEU A 65 -7.10 -16.26 -8.03
CA LEU A 65 -5.92 -16.49 -7.21
C LEU A 65 -5.50 -15.22 -6.46
N LEU A 66 -5.53 -14.06 -7.11
CA LEU A 66 -5.18 -12.78 -6.51
C LEU A 66 -6.17 -12.42 -5.39
N GLU A 67 -7.47 -12.57 -5.61
CA GLU A 67 -8.48 -12.36 -4.57
C GLU A 67 -8.28 -13.32 -3.39
N LYS A 68 -8.01 -14.60 -3.67
CA LYS A 68 -7.72 -15.62 -2.64
C LYS A 68 -6.49 -15.21 -1.81
N TYR A 69 -5.45 -14.68 -2.43
CA TYR A 69 -4.28 -14.17 -1.72
C TYR A 69 -4.64 -12.99 -0.82
N PHE A 70 -5.39 -12.00 -1.32
CA PHE A 70 -5.84 -10.89 -0.50
C PHE A 70 -6.70 -11.32 0.70
N ARG A 71 -7.56 -12.33 0.51
CA ARG A 71 -8.33 -12.92 1.61
C ARG A 71 -7.42 -13.61 2.62
N LYS A 72 -6.47 -14.41 2.15
CA LYS A 72 -5.55 -15.18 3.01
C LYS A 72 -4.66 -14.28 3.87
N VAL A 73 -4.19 -13.17 3.31
CA VAL A 73 -3.38 -12.19 4.06
C VAL A 73 -4.22 -11.17 4.83
N GLY A 74 -5.56 -11.24 4.78
CA GLY A 74 -6.47 -10.36 5.51
C GLY A 74 -6.60 -8.94 4.91
N LEU A 75 -6.06 -8.69 3.73
CA LEU A 75 -5.97 -7.36 3.12
C LEU A 75 -7.06 -7.06 2.08
N LEU A 76 -8.03 -7.95 1.89
CA LEU A 76 -9.04 -7.78 0.84
C LEU A 76 -9.80 -6.44 0.98
N ARG A 77 -10.16 -6.04 2.19
CA ARG A 77 -10.89 -4.79 2.40
C ARG A 77 -10.02 -3.57 2.08
N ALA A 78 -8.75 -3.61 2.44
CA ALA A 78 -7.79 -2.58 2.08
C ALA A 78 -7.61 -2.51 0.56
N ALA A 79 -7.42 -3.67 -0.10
CA ALA A 79 -7.28 -3.74 -1.54
C ALA A 79 -8.52 -3.20 -2.27
N LYS A 80 -9.73 -3.47 -1.77
CA LYS A 80 -10.98 -2.89 -2.30
C LYS A 80 -11.04 -1.37 -2.18
N ALA A 81 -10.57 -0.80 -1.05
CA ALA A 81 -10.53 0.66 -0.88
C ALA A 81 -9.52 1.32 -1.84
N PHE A 82 -8.35 0.70 -2.06
CA PHE A 82 -7.40 1.13 -3.08
C PHE A 82 -7.97 0.95 -4.50
N GLY A 83 -8.68 -0.16 -4.74
CA GLY A 83 -9.37 -0.42 -5.99
C GLY A 83 -10.44 0.64 -6.30
N TYR A 84 -11.17 1.10 -5.27
CA TYR A 84 -12.11 2.21 -5.43
C TYR A 84 -11.42 3.47 -5.97
N ILE A 85 -10.27 3.84 -5.40
CA ILE A 85 -9.49 4.99 -5.89
C ILE A 85 -9.02 4.72 -7.33
N ALA A 86 -8.54 3.51 -7.64
CA ALA A 86 -8.08 3.15 -8.97
C ALA A 86 -9.19 3.29 -10.04
N VAL A 87 -10.40 2.86 -9.72
CA VAL A 87 -11.55 2.94 -10.65
C VAL A 87 -12.08 4.37 -10.78
N HIS A 88 -12.40 5.03 -9.66
CA HIS A 88 -13.13 6.29 -9.68
C HIS A 88 -12.25 7.52 -9.91
N TYR A 89 -10.96 7.47 -9.59
CA TYR A 89 -10.06 8.62 -9.69
C TYR A 89 -8.94 8.43 -10.71
N LEU A 90 -8.54 7.17 -11.00
CA LEU A 90 -7.44 6.88 -11.92
C LEU A 90 -7.91 6.22 -13.23
N GLY A 91 -9.23 5.99 -13.40
CA GLY A 91 -9.83 5.51 -14.64
C GLY A 91 -9.55 4.03 -14.95
N LEU A 92 -9.24 3.21 -13.94
CA LEU A 92 -9.10 1.77 -14.14
C LEU A 92 -10.47 1.16 -14.43
N PRO A 93 -10.67 0.36 -15.50
CA PRO A 93 -11.88 -0.43 -15.67
C PRO A 93 -12.12 -1.36 -14.48
N GLU A 94 -13.33 -1.40 -13.91
CA GLU A 94 -13.63 -2.25 -12.74
C GLU A 94 -13.35 -3.73 -13.05
N ASP A 95 -13.59 -4.14 -14.30
CA ASP A 95 -13.33 -5.50 -14.76
C ASP A 95 -11.84 -5.92 -14.67
N ASN A 96 -10.91 -4.99 -14.59
CA ASN A 96 -9.49 -5.29 -14.38
C ASN A 96 -9.16 -5.64 -12.93
N LEU A 97 -10.07 -5.38 -11.98
CA LEU A 97 -9.92 -5.79 -10.59
C LEU A 97 -10.34 -7.24 -10.36
N PRO A 98 -9.75 -7.92 -9.38
CA PRO A 98 -10.14 -9.27 -8.99
C PRO A 98 -11.41 -9.30 -8.10
N PHE A 99 -11.98 -8.15 -7.77
CA PHE A 99 -13.11 -8.00 -6.85
C PHE A 99 -13.92 -6.74 -7.17
N SER A 100 -15.19 -6.72 -6.78
CA SER A 100 -16.00 -5.50 -6.87
C SER A 100 -15.66 -4.51 -5.75
N VAL A 101 -15.71 -3.22 -6.09
CA VAL A 101 -15.48 -2.09 -5.16
C VAL A 101 -16.77 -1.51 -4.59
N LYS A 102 -17.93 -2.10 -4.86
CA LYS A 102 -19.22 -1.66 -4.32
C LYS A 102 -19.18 -1.60 -2.79
N GLY A 103 -19.72 -0.52 -2.24
CA GLY A 103 -19.74 -0.28 -0.79
C GLY A 103 -18.40 0.16 -0.20
N MET A 104 -17.43 0.54 -1.05
CA MET A 104 -16.13 1.04 -0.62
C MET A 104 -16.00 2.56 -0.75
N GLU A 105 -17.07 3.28 -1.13
CA GLU A 105 -17.08 4.72 -1.37
C GLU A 105 -16.47 5.48 -0.20
N ARG A 106 -17.08 5.33 0.98
CA ARG A 106 -16.59 6.01 2.18
C ARG A 106 -15.17 5.60 2.59
N ALA A 107 -14.81 4.34 2.35
CA ALA A 107 -13.48 3.84 2.68
C ALA A 107 -12.44 4.42 1.72
N GLY A 108 -12.74 4.44 0.41
CA GLY A 108 -11.90 5.03 -0.61
C GLY A 108 -11.67 6.52 -0.40
N GLU A 109 -12.73 7.29 -0.10
CA GLU A 109 -12.62 8.73 0.19
C GLU A 109 -11.71 9.01 1.39
N ILE A 110 -11.93 8.33 2.53
CA ILE A 110 -11.09 8.50 3.71
C ILE A 110 -9.62 8.13 3.40
N LEU A 111 -9.40 7.11 2.57
CA LEU A 111 -8.07 6.70 2.15
C LEU A 111 -7.42 7.77 1.26
N LEU A 112 -8.15 8.31 0.31
CA LEU A 112 -7.68 9.36 -0.59
C LEU A 112 -7.32 10.64 0.18
N ASP A 113 -8.19 11.06 1.10
CA ASP A 113 -7.93 12.19 2.00
C ASP A 113 -6.66 11.98 2.83
N ASP A 114 -6.44 10.76 3.33
CA ASP A 114 -5.22 10.46 4.09
C ASP A 114 -3.97 10.49 3.20
N ILE A 115 -4.06 10.00 1.96
CA ILE A 115 -2.97 10.06 0.97
C ILE A 115 -2.59 11.50 0.68
N PHE A 116 -3.55 12.37 0.42
CA PHE A 116 -3.29 13.79 0.16
C PHE A 116 -2.76 14.53 1.39
N ALA A 117 -3.29 14.23 2.57
CA ALA A 117 -2.87 14.90 3.80
C ALA A 117 -1.48 14.46 4.29
N THR A 118 -1.08 13.20 4.05
CA THR A 118 0.24 12.69 4.47
C THR A 118 1.33 12.93 3.43
N GLY A 119 0.95 13.02 2.15
CA GLY A 119 1.91 13.14 1.06
C GLY A 119 2.91 11.98 1.01
N ASN A 120 3.99 12.18 0.27
CA ASN A 120 5.02 11.16 0.10
C ASN A 120 5.77 10.91 1.43
N PHE A 121 5.57 9.74 2.02
CA PHE A 121 6.18 9.30 3.28
C PHE A 121 5.94 10.24 4.49
N GLY A 122 4.84 10.99 4.49
CA GLY A 122 4.48 11.90 5.57
C GLY A 122 5.41 13.12 5.72
N GLN A 123 6.23 13.42 4.71
CA GLN A 123 7.18 14.55 4.74
C GLN A 123 6.49 15.91 4.83
N HIS A 124 5.26 16.01 4.35
CA HIS A 124 4.47 17.25 4.32
C HIS A 124 3.27 17.21 5.27
N ASP A 125 3.17 16.22 6.16
CA ASP A 125 2.05 16.14 7.09
C ASP A 125 2.21 17.14 8.24
N ALA A 126 1.57 18.29 8.11
CA ALA A 126 1.54 19.34 9.14
C ALA A 126 0.97 18.90 10.51
N ARG A 127 0.31 17.73 10.54
CA ARG A 127 -0.23 17.13 11.78
C ARG A 127 0.84 16.39 12.58
N ILE A 128 2.02 16.13 11.99
CA ILE A 128 3.11 15.41 12.64
C ILE A 128 3.95 16.39 13.45
N LYS A 129 3.84 16.31 14.78
CA LYS A 129 4.71 17.04 15.68
C LYS A 129 6.16 16.55 15.55
N PRO A 130 7.17 17.44 15.67
CA PRO A 130 8.58 17.03 15.67
C PRO A 130 8.84 15.98 16.75
N ARG A 131 9.72 15.02 16.43
CA ARG A 131 10.10 13.98 17.37
C ARG A 131 10.81 14.60 18.57
N PRO A 132 10.40 14.32 19.82
CA PRO A 132 11.09 14.82 21.02
C PRO A 132 12.55 14.40 21.05
N LYS A 133 13.40 15.28 21.55
CA LYS A 133 14.80 14.97 21.84
C LYS A 133 14.84 14.01 23.05
N GLY A 134 15.42 12.84 22.88
CA GLY A 134 15.50 11.81 23.94
C GLY A 134 15.05 10.44 23.43
N TYR A 135 15.83 9.40 23.80
CA TYR A 135 15.63 8.05 23.30
C TYR A 135 14.23 7.50 23.66
N TRP A 136 13.87 7.52 24.94
CA TRP A 136 12.60 6.99 25.43
C TRP A 136 11.40 7.84 25.01
N ALA A 137 11.52 9.17 25.08
CA ALA A 137 10.49 10.08 24.64
C ALA A 137 10.22 9.95 23.13
N GLY A 138 11.28 9.78 22.33
CA GLY A 138 11.18 9.53 20.89
C GLY A 138 10.53 8.18 20.57
N LYS A 139 10.84 7.12 21.33
CA LYS A 139 10.18 5.80 21.17
C LYS A 139 8.70 5.86 21.53
N TRP A 140 8.37 6.47 22.67
CA TRP A 140 6.98 6.65 23.10
C TRP A 140 6.16 7.46 22.10
N HIS A 141 6.72 8.56 21.60
CA HIS A 141 6.07 9.37 20.56
C HIS A 141 5.79 8.54 19.29
N THR A 142 6.74 7.75 18.84
CA THR A 142 6.59 6.88 17.66
C THR A 142 5.51 5.82 17.89
N PHE A 143 5.47 5.20 19.07
CA PHE A 143 4.47 4.23 19.46
C PHE A 143 3.06 4.84 19.49
N CYS A 144 2.88 5.98 20.16
CA CYS A 144 1.60 6.68 20.21
C CYS A 144 1.10 7.08 18.80
N ARG A 145 2.01 7.55 17.94
CA ARG A 145 1.68 7.89 16.56
C ARG A 145 1.23 6.67 15.77
N ALA A 146 1.97 5.57 15.88
CA ALA A 146 1.62 4.31 15.22
C ALA A 146 0.27 3.78 15.69
N THR A 147 0.00 3.79 16.99
CA THR A 147 -1.26 3.34 17.56
C THR A 147 -2.45 4.19 17.10
N LYS A 148 -2.32 5.52 17.12
CA LYS A 148 -3.34 6.44 16.59
C LYS A 148 -3.64 6.18 15.13
N ARG A 149 -2.58 5.96 14.32
CA ARG A 149 -2.72 5.63 12.90
C ARG A 149 -3.43 4.29 12.71
N CYS A 150 -3.06 3.26 13.47
CA CYS A 150 -3.72 1.96 13.42
C CYS A 150 -5.20 2.02 13.81
N MET A 151 -5.55 2.79 14.85
CA MET A 151 -6.96 2.98 15.22
C MET A 151 -7.76 3.66 14.10
N LYS A 152 -7.18 4.65 13.41
CA LYS A 152 -7.79 5.28 12.24
C LYS A 152 -7.97 4.28 11.09
N LEU A 153 -6.99 3.41 10.88
CA LEU A 153 -6.93 2.46 9.77
C LEU A 153 -7.61 1.12 10.04
N ARG A 154 -8.06 0.85 11.28
CA ARG A 154 -8.75 -0.42 11.63
C ARG A 154 -9.99 -0.70 10.77
N LYS A 155 -10.58 0.34 10.17
CA LYS A 155 -11.72 0.20 9.25
C LYS A 155 -11.33 -0.43 7.92
N PHE A 156 -10.05 -0.36 7.54
CA PHE A 156 -9.52 -0.89 6.28
C PHE A 156 -8.87 -2.26 6.44
N ALA A 157 -8.16 -2.45 7.54
CA ALA A 157 -7.40 -3.66 7.81
C ALA A 157 -7.46 -3.97 9.32
N PRO A 158 -8.57 -4.55 9.81
CA PRO A 158 -8.77 -4.76 11.25
C PRO A 158 -7.71 -5.69 11.86
N ASN A 159 -7.27 -6.73 11.16
CA ASN A 159 -6.27 -7.68 11.64
C ASN A 159 -4.88 -7.02 11.76
N GLU A 160 -4.44 -6.32 10.73
CA GLU A 160 -3.16 -5.62 10.72
C GLU A 160 -3.14 -4.48 11.73
N ALA A 161 -4.27 -3.78 11.89
CA ALA A 161 -4.39 -2.72 12.88
C ALA A 161 -4.23 -3.23 14.32
N LEU A 162 -4.62 -4.46 14.61
CA LEU A 162 -4.42 -5.10 15.91
C LEU A 162 -2.97 -5.55 16.13
N TRP A 163 -2.33 -6.12 15.09
CA TRP A 163 -0.98 -6.67 15.21
C TRP A 163 0.13 -5.64 15.04
N TYR A 164 -0.13 -4.54 14.36
CA TYR A 164 0.88 -3.52 14.07
C TYR A 164 1.53 -2.92 15.33
N PRO A 165 0.80 -2.51 16.38
CA PRO A 165 1.42 -2.05 17.63
C PRO A 165 2.31 -3.10 18.29
N VAL A 166 1.89 -4.39 18.23
CA VAL A 166 2.64 -5.51 18.83
C VAL A 166 3.96 -5.75 18.10
N THR A 167 3.95 -5.71 16.77
CA THR A 167 5.18 -5.87 15.98
C THR A 167 6.15 -4.71 16.20
N ARG A 168 5.63 -3.49 16.43
CA ARG A 168 6.46 -2.32 16.72
C ARG A 168 7.10 -2.38 18.10
N ILE A 169 6.44 -2.97 19.10
CA ILE A 169 7.04 -3.22 20.42
C ILE A 169 8.25 -4.14 20.27
N LYS A 170 8.13 -5.26 19.52
CA LYS A 170 9.26 -6.18 19.28
C LYS A 170 10.48 -5.49 18.68
N VAL A 171 10.31 -4.68 17.64
CA VAL A 171 11.40 -3.93 16.98
C VAL A 171 11.98 -2.83 17.89
N THR A 172 11.24 -2.42 18.92
CA THR A 172 11.66 -1.35 19.82
C THR A 172 12.48 -1.87 21.00
N VAL A 173 12.33 -3.15 21.34
CA VAL A 173 13.00 -3.79 22.49
C VAL A 173 14.30 -4.52 22.10
N THR A 174 14.51 -4.76 20.79
CA THR A 174 15.78 -5.26 20.22
C THR A 174 16.64 -4.11 19.78
#